data_90c4b5bf0afd1812bbefd0ab532401ef
#
_entry.id   90c4b5bf0afd1812bbefd0ab532401ef
#
_cell.length_a   1.000
_cell.length_b   1.000
_cell.length_c   1.000
_cell.angle_alpha   90.00
_cell.angle_beta   90.00
_cell.angle_gamma   90.00
#
_symmetry.space_group_name_H-M   'P 1'
#
loop_
_entity.id
_entity.type
_entity.pdbx_description
1 polymer ?
#
loop_
_entity_poly.entity_id
_entity_poly.type
_entity_poly.pdbx_seq_one_letter_code
_entity_poly.pdbx_strand_id
1 'polypeptide(L)'
;MRRTMKNDGFSLIEVMVAMVISGVALMGTLGAVEVSSRHVQQGGLTSKAIELAQARLEAKRSVRWQSLLEDDLDHDGTPETFMADDGQGSDITAGDGIYTARYERDGVTVVWMIETERPGPLPSAAMVMIRAVASYAGLNGHQREVQVATIRANPNFVGPR
;
A
#
# COMPACT_ATOMS: atom_id res chain seq x y z
N MET A 1 -18.18 71.76 11.55
CA MET A 1 -16.74 71.44 11.71
C MET A 1 -16.40 70.36 10.68
N ARG A 2 -15.79 70.71 9.53
CA ARG A 2 -15.38 69.73 8.49
C ARG A 2 -13.99 69.24 8.87
N ARG A 3 -13.89 67.96 9.24
CA ARG A 3 -12.59 67.26 9.45
C ARG A 3 -11.96 67.03 8.06
N THR A 4 -10.95 67.77 7.67
CA THR A 4 -10.14 67.49 6.52
C THR A 4 -9.34 66.20 6.79
N MET A 5 -9.65 65.13 6.08
CA MET A 5 -8.82 63.91 6.10
C MET A 5 -7.50 64.28 5.40
N LYS A 6 -6.43 64.20 6.18
CA LYS A 6 -5.06 64.37 5.67
C LYS A 6 -4.71 63.10 4.90
N ASN A 7 -4.56 63.24 3.58
CA ASN A 7 -4.01 62.17 2.78
C ASN A 7 -2.48 62.14 2.94
N ASP A 8 -2.03 61.35 3.87
CA ASP A 8 -0.61 61.06 3.97
C ASP A 8 -0.26 59.94 2.97
N GLY A 9 0.57 60.26 1.97
CA GLY A 9 1.09 59.32 0.97
C GLY A 9 2.07 58.35 1.60
N PHE A 10 2.21 57.17 1.02
CA PHE A 10 3.18 56.17 1.48
C PHE A 10 4.62 56.64 1.25
N SER A 11 5.46 56.41 2.26
CA SER A 11 6.92 56.65 2.16
C SER A 11 7.55 55.58 1.21
N LEU A 12 8.59 56.01 0.46
CA LEU A 12 9.37 55.08 -0.41
C LEU A 12 9.93 53.90 0.41
N ILE A 13 10.38 54.18 1.63
CA ILE A 13 10.93 53.13 2.53
C ILE A 13 9.85 52.12 2.94
N GLU A 14 8.61 52.57 3.17
CA GLU A 14 7.47 51.72 3.53
C GLU A 14 7.12 50.75 2.41
N VAL A 15 7.14 51.24 1.16
CA VAL A 15 6.92 50.41 -0.04
C VAL A 15 8.05 49.37 -0.18
N MET A 16 9.29 49.74 0.05
CA MET A 16 10.43 48.81 -0.02
C MET A 16 10.31 47.72 1.08
N VAL A 17 9.99 48.09 2.31
CA VAL A 17 9.80 47.13 3.40
C VAL A 17 8.62 46.20 3.09
N ALA A 18 7.51 46.75 2.62
CA ALA A 18 6.34 45.95 2.24
C ALA A 18 6.67 44.92 1.15
N MET A 19 7.47 45.32 0.12
CA MET A 19 7.91 44.40 -0.92
C MET A 19 8.80 43.28 -0.39
N VAL A 20 9.73 43.58 0.51
CA VAL A 20 10.58 42.54 1.15
C VAL A 20 9.74 41.56 1.96
N ILE A 21 8.85 42.07 2.81
CA ILE A 21 7.97 41.19 3.61
C ILE A 21 7.08 40.32 2.71
N SER A 22 6.50 40.92 1.68
CA SER A 22 5.66 40.18 0.71
C SER A 22 6.47 39.12 -0.05
N GLY A 23 7.70 39.43 -0.43
CA GLY A 23 8.59 38.45 -1.08
C GLY A 23 8.91 37.26 -0.20
N VAL A 24 9.25 37.49 1.07
CA VAL A 24 9.50 36.41 2.04
C VAL A 24 8.23 35.56 2.28
N ALA A 25 7.08 36.22 2.43
CA ALA A 25 5.81 35.53 2.62
C ALA A 25 5.45 34.63 1.42
N LEU A 26 5.66 35.13 0.17
CA LEU A 26 5.43 34.35 -1.04
C LEU A 26 6.38 33.14 -1.13
N MET A 27 7.66 33.29 -0.83
CA MET A 27 8.61 32.17 -0.79
C MET A 27 8.21 31.12 0.23
N GLY A 28 7.75 31.53 1.40
CA GLY A 28 7.26 30.61 2.43
C GLY A 28 6.03 29.81 1.99
N THR A 29 5.08 30.47 1.35
CA THR A 29 3.86 29.79 0.83
C THR A 29 4.17 28.81 -0.29
N LEU A 30 5.06 29.14 -1.22
CA LEU A 30 5.49 28.23 -2.30
C LEU A 30 6.15 26.97 -1.73
N GLY A 31 7.04 27.12 -0.74
CA GLY A 31 7.64 25.97 -0.04
C GLY A 31 6.62 25.07 0.65
N ALA A 32 5.63 25.66 1.31
CA ALA A 32 4.57 24.92 1.96
C ALA A 32 3.70 24.12 0.97
N VAL A 33 3.37 24.72 -0.18
CA VAL A 33 2.62 24.04 -1.26
C VAL A 33 3.40 22.85 -1.83
N GLU A 34 4.71 23.00 -2.05
CA GLU A 34 5.55 21.91 -2.56
C GLU A 34 5.59 20.73 -1.59
N VAL A 35 5.81 20.98 -0.30
CA VAL A 35 5.83 19.96 0.73
C VAL A 35 4.47 19.27 0.82
N SER A 36 3.38 20.03 0.82
CA SER A 36 2.02 19.50 0.86
C SER A 36 1.71 18.60 -0.35
N SER A 37 2.09 19.03 -1.55
CA SER A 37 1.90 18.24 -2.78
C SER A 37 2.63 16.90 -2.72
N ARG A 38 3.87 16.89 -2.22
CA ARG A 38 4.63 15.65 -2.03
C ARG A 38 3.96 14.70 -1.04
N HIS A 39 3.41 15.22 0.06
CA HIS A 39 2.69 14.40 1.03
C HIS A 39 1.41 13.80 0.46
N VAL A 40 0.66 14.56 -0.36
CA VAL A 40 -0.55 14.05 -1.03
C VAL A 40 -0.21 12.91 -1.99
N GLN A 41 0.84 13.06 -2.80
CA GLN A 41 1.30 12.00 -3.71
C GLN A 41 1.70 10.73 -2.94
N GLN A 42 2.43 10.88 -1.84
CA GLN A 42 2.83 9.75 -1.00
C GLN A 42 1.62 9.07 -0.35
N GLY A 43 0.64 9.84 0.12
CA GLY A 43 -0.62 9.33 0.65
C GLY A 43 -1.38 8.49 -0.38
N GLY A 44 -1.41 8.95 -1.64
CA GLY A 44 -2.03 8.22 -2.75
C GLY A 44 -1.40 6.85 -3.00
N LEU A 45 -0.06 6.77 -3.03
CA LEU A 45 0.65 5.49 -3.19
C LEU A 45 0.40 4.55 -2.01
N THR A 46 0.39 5.07 -0.78
CA THR A 46 0.09 4.27 0.41
C THR A 46 -1.33 3.71 0.35
N SER A 47 -2.32 4.53 0.00
CA SER A 47 -3.72 4.10 -0.13
C SER A 47 -3.88 3.02 -1.20
N LYS A 48 -3.19 3.17 -2.34
CA LYS A 48 -3.18 2.16 -3.40
C LYS A 48 -2.54 0.86 -2.97
N ALA A 49 -1.43 0.90 -2.24
CA ALA A 49 -0.78 -0.28 -1.69
C ALA A 49 -1.70 -1.04 -0.72
N ILE A 50 -2.41 -0.31 0.16
CA ILE A 50 -3.40 -0.90 1.06
C ILE A 50 -4.53 -1.56 0.27
N GLU A 51 -5.09 -0.86 -0.72
CA GLU A 51 -6.16 -1.37 -1.57
C GLU A 51 -5.78 -2.67 -2.27
N LEU A 52 -4.60 -2.71 -2.91
CA LEU A 52 -4.12 -3.90 -3.60
C LEU A 52 -3.86 -5.06 -2.65
N ALA A 53 -3.26 -4.81 -1.48
CA ALA A 53 -3.05 -5.84 -0.46
C ALA A 53 -4.37 -6.39 0.09
N GLN A 54 -5.33 -5.52 0.39
CA GLN A 54 -6.65 -5.92 0.86
C GLN A 54 -7.45 -6.69 -0.21
N ALA A 55 -7.36 -6.26 -1.47
CA ALA A 55 -8.02 -6.97 -2.58
C ALA A 55 -7.53 -8.42 -2.69
N ARG A 56 -6.21 -8.67 -2.56
CA ARG A 56 -5.65 -10.03 -2.56
C ARG A 56 -6.12 -10.83 -1.35
N LEU A 57 -6.11 -10.21 -0.17
CA LEU A 57 -6.59 -10.87 1.05
C LEU A 57 -8.06 -11.29 0.94
N GLU A 58 -8.90 -10.39 0.43
CA GLU A 58 -10.33 -10.65 0.28
C GLU A 58 -10.62 -11.69 -0.81
N ALA A 59 -9.89 -11.67 -1.92
CA ALA A 59 -9.95 -12.70 -2.95
C ALA A 59 -9.68 -14.08 -2.33
N LYS A 60 -8.62 -14.21 -1.50
CA LYS A 60 -8.29 -15.48 -0.83
C LYS A 60 -9.27 -15.88 0.26
N ARG A 61 -10.00 -14.95 0.83
CA ARG A 61 -11.08 -15.25 1.80
C ARG A 61 -12.34 -15.78 1.15
N SER A 62 -12.63 -15.36 -0.07
CA SER A 62 -13.87 -15.68 -0.78
C SER A 62 -13.83 -16.98 -1.59
N VAL A 63 -12.65 -17.42 -2.04
CA VAL A 63 -12.51 -18.65 -2.84
C VAL A 63 -12.74 -19.92 -2.03
N ARG A 64 -13.02 -21.04 -2.70
CA ARG A 64 -13.12 -22.36 -2.06
C ARG A 64 -11.75 -22.79 -1.52
N TRP A 65 -11.73 -23.63 -0.50
CA TRP A 65 -10.48 -24.13 0.09
C TRP A 65 -9.58 -24.83 -0.93
N GLN A 66 -10.16 -25.59 -1.85
CA GLN A 66 -9.44 -26.33 -2.89
C GLN A 66 -8.76 -25.41 -3.91
N SER A 67 -9.35 -24.23 -4.17
CA SER A 67 -8.82 -23.22 -5.09
C SER A 67 -8.04 -22.12 -4.39
N LEU A 68 -7.61 -22.35 -3.15
CA LEU A 68 -6.94 -21.32 -2.37
C LEU A 68 -5.57 -20.93 -2.93
N LEU A 69 -4.90 -21.85 -3.64
CA LEU A 69 -3.60 -21.62 -4.27
C LEU A 69 -3.70 -21.07 -5.70
N GLU A 70 -4.91 -20.91 -6.24
CA GLU A 70 -5.18 -20.38 -7.57
C GLU A 70 -5.57 -18.91 -7.46
N ASP A 71 -5.09 -18.06 -8.37
CA ASP A 71 -5.46 -16.66 -8.45
C ASP A 71 -5.93 -16.30 -9.86
N ASP A 72 -7.18 -15.90 -9.92
CA ASP A 72 -7.82 -15.23 -11.06
C ASP A 72 -7.69 -13.72 -10.81
N LEU A 73 -6.72 -13.09 -11.49
CA LEU A 73 -6.32 -11.70 -11.24
C LEU A 73 -7.24 -10.69 -11.90
N ASP A 74 -7.88 -11.07 -13.00
CA ASP A 74 -8.76 -10.21 -13.79
C ASP A 74 -10.24 -10.59 -13.67
N HIS A 75 -10.54 -11.68 -12.93
CA HIS A 75 -11.89 -12.19 -12.67
C HIS A 75 -12.63 -12.71 -13.91
N ASP A 76 -11.89 -13.28 -14.87
CA ASP A 76 -12.47 -13.89 -16.06
C ASP A 76 -12.87 -15.37 -15.84
N GLY A 77 -12.53 -15.94 -14.69
CA GLY A 77 -12.81 -17.32 -14.30
C GLY A 77 -11.67 -18.29 -14.61
N THR A 78 -10.55 -17.78 -15.15
CA THR A 78 -9.35 -18.57 -15.45
C THR A 78 -8.21 -18.12 -14.54
N PRO A 79 -7.59 -19.01 -13.75
CA PRO A 79 -6.45 -18.62 -12.92
C PRO A 79 -5.21 -18.28 -13.75
N GLU A 80 -4.65 -17.09 -13.60
CA GLU A 80 -3.38 -16.69 -14.22
C GLU A 80 -2.17 -17.03 -13.35
N THR A 81 -2.36 -17.18 -12.05
CA THR A 81 -1.26 -17.39 -11.11
C THR A 81 -1.56 -18.55 -10.19
N PHE A 82 -0.57 -19.40 -10.01
CA PHE A 82 -0.58 -20.51 -9.06
C PHE A 82 0.47 -20.26 -7.99
N MET A 83 0.06 -20.34 -6.73
CA MET A 83 0.97 -20.22 -5.61
C MET A 83 1.77 -21.50 -5.44
N ALA A 84 3.08 -21.39 -5.27
CA ALA A 84 3.99 -22.51 -5.12
C ALA A 84 4.76 -22.43 -3.79
N ASP A 85 5.13 -23.61 -3.28
CA ASP A 85 6.03 -23.83 -2.16
C ASP A 85 7.26 -24.59 -2.74
N ASP A 86 8.04 -23.87 -3.57
CA ASP A 86 9.12 -24.43 -4.38
C ASP A 86 10.49 -23.82 -4.08
N GLY A 87 10.58 -22.90 -3.13
CA GLY A 87 11.81 -22.20 -2.78
C GLY A 87 12.28 -21.22 -3.84
N GLN A 88 11.38 -20.72 -4.71
CA GLN A 88 11.74 -19.81 -5.77
C GLN A 88 11.00 -18.46 -5.67
N GLY A 89 11.59 -17.43 -6.25
CA GLY A 89 10.97 -16.10 -6.31
C GLY A 89 10.78 -15.44 -4.96
N SER A 90 9.56 -15.41 -4.46
CA SER A 90 9.20 -14.86 -3.15
C SER A 90 9.17 -15.91 -2.04
N ASP A 91 9.24 -17.18 -2.41
CA ASP A 91 9.43 -18.30 -1.50
C ASP A 91 10.92 -18.49 -1.21
N ILE A 92 11.29 -18.77 0.05
CA ILE A 92 12.67 -18.89 0.48
C ILE A 92 13.07 -20.36 0.63
N THR A 93 12.11 -21.22 0.99
CA THR A 93 12.41 -22.60 1.36
C THR A 93 11.33 -23.54 0.84
N ALA A 94 11.69 -24.41 -0.11
CA ALA A 94 10.76 -25.38 -0.66
C ALA A 94 10.27 -26.38 0.42
N GLY A 95 8.97 -26.63 0.45
CA GLY A 95 8.35 -27.65 1.29
C GLY A 95 8.17 -27.23 2.76
N ASP A 96 8.25 -25.93 3.07
CA ASP A 96 8.05 -25.42 4.43
C ASP A 96 6.59 -25.11 4.77
N GLY A 97 5.69 -25.25 3.81
CA GLY A 97 4.25 -24.98 3.96
C GLY A 97 3.87 -23.51 3.72
N ILE A 98 4.79 -22.73 3.14
CA ILE A 98 4.55 -21.34 2.76
C ILE A 98 4.43 -21.26 1.25
N TYR A 99 3.21 -21.07 0.78
CA TYR A 99 2.91 -20.89 -0.63
C TYR A 99 2.94 -19.41 -0.96
N THR A 100 3.67 -19.01 -2.00
CA THR A 100 3.80 -17.61 -2.37
C THR A 100 3.39 -17.33 -3.81
N ALA A 101 2.93 -16.10 -4.05
CA ALA A 101 2.78 -15.56 -5.38
C ALA A 101 3.03 -14.05 -5.38
N ARG A 102 3.35 -13.51 -6.55
CA ARG A 102 3.74 -12.11 -6.74
C ARG A 102 3.02 -11.51 -7.94
N TYR A 103 2.71 -10.23 -7.81
CA TYR A 103 2.09 -9.45 -8.86
C TYR A 103 2.54 -7.99 -8.75
N GLU A 104 2.68 -7.30 -9.87
CA GLU A 104 3.06 -5.90 -9.90
C GLU A 104 2.06 -5.08 -10.71
N ARG A 105 1.62 -3.97 -10.14
CA ARG A 105 0.71 -3.03 -10.80
C ARG A 105 0.99 -1.60 -10.37
N ASP A 106 1.13 -0.71 -11.34
CA ASP A 106 1.28 0.75 -11.13
C ASP A 106 2.41 1.12 -10.15
N GLY A 107 3.54 0.41 -10.21
CA GLY A 107 4.69 0.63 -9.35
C GLY A 107 4.55 0.12 -7.91
N VAL A 108 3.50 -0.67 -7.63
CA VAL A 108 3.31 -1.39 -6.38
C VAL A 108 3.51 -2.88 -6.64
N THR A 109 4.43 -3.49 -5.92
CA THR A 109 4.62 -4.95 -5.91
C THR A 109 3.83 -5.53 -4.76
N VAL A 110 2.95 -6.48 -5.04
CA VAL A 110 2.20 -7.22 -4.03
C VAL A 110 2.70 -8.66 -4.02
N VAL A 111 3.13 -9.10 -2.85
CA VAL A 111 3.45 -10.50 -2.56
C VAL A 111 2.41 -10.98 -1.56
N TRP A 112 1.75 -12.09 -1.88
CA TRP A 112 0.87 -12.73 -0.91
C TRP A 112 1.34 -14.15 -0.65
N MET A 113 1.09 -14.60 0.56
CA MET A 113 1.53 -15.88 1.05
C MET A 113 0.44 -16.57 1.86
N ILE A 114 0.41 -17.87 1.75
CA ILE A 114 -0.46 -18.75 2.52
C ILE A 114 0.46 -19.67 3.32
N GLU A 115 0.41 -19.54 4.62
CA GLU A 115 1.21 -20.32 5.57
C GLU A 115 0.31 -21.32 6.29
N THR A 116 0.66 -22.59 6.20
CA THR A 116 -0.04 -23.66 6.94
C THR A 116 0.42 -23.69 8.40
N GLU A 117 -0.43 -24.12 9.32
CA GLU A 117 -0.06 -24.23 10.75
C GLU A 117 1.04 -25.25 11.02
N ARG A 118 1.34 -26.12 10.06
CA ARG A 118 2.41 -27.12 10.08
C ARG A 118 2.95 -27.32 8.68
N PRO A 119 4.23 -27.60 8.53
CA PRO A 119 4.80 -27.99 7.24
C PRO A 119 4.02 -29.17 6.63
N GLY A 120 3.60 -29.01 5.38
CA GLY A 120 2.84 -30.03 4.68
C GLY A 120 1.83 -29.47 3.68
N PRO A 121 1.15 -30.35 2.93
CA PRO A 121 0.26 -29.92 1.86
C PRO A 121 -0.99 -29.23 2.40
N LEU A 122 -1.45 -28.18 1.73
CA LEU A 122 -2.64 -27.39 2.08
C LEU A 122 -3.89 -28.21 2.42
N PRO A 123 -4.23 -29.33 1.73
CA PRO A 123 -5.41 -30.11 2.06
C PRO A 123 -5.41 -30.69 3.47
N SER A 124 -4.25 -30.94 4.06
CA SER A 124 -4.10 -31.49 5.41
C SER A 124 -4.08 -30.43 6.52
N ALA A 125 -4.01 -29.16 6.17
CA ALA A 125 -3.97 -28.09 7.15
C ALA A 125 -5.35 -27.84 7.78
N ALA A 126 -5.40 -27.62 9.11
CA ALA A 126 -6.61 -27.24 9.81
C ALA A 126 -6.93 -25.77 9.64
N MET A 127 -5.90 -24.94 9.54
CA MET A 127 -5.99 -23.50 9.29
C MET A 127 -4.80 -23.01 8.52
N VAL A 128 -4.96 -21.84 7.93
CA VAL A 128 -3.86 -21.13 7.28
C VAL A 128 -3.86 -19.67 7.71
N MET A 129 -2.67 -19.08 7.76
CA MET A 129 -2.52 -17.65 7.79
C MET A 129 -2.34 -17.15 6.35
N ILE A 130 -3.13 -16.16 5.96
CA ILE A 130 -3.04 -15.50 4.68
C ILE A 130 -2.48 -14.11 4.93
N ARG A 131 -1.38 -13.79 4.28
CA ARG A 131 -0.69 -12.50 4.41
C ARG A 131 -0.49 -11.89 3.04
N ALA A 132 -0.73 -10.60 2.92
CA ALA A 132 -0.40 -9.84 1.72
C ALA A 132 0.48 -8.65 2.11
N VAL A 133 1.58 -8.49 1.41
CA VAL A 133 2.55 -7.41 1.57
C VAL A 133 2.62 -6.63 0.28
N ALA A 134 2.26 -5.35 0.33
CA ALA A 134 2.39 -4.43 -0.80
C ALA A 134 3.57 -3.50 -0.56
N SER A 135 4.56 -3.52 -1.45
CA SER A 135 5.76 -2.69 -1.38
C SER A 135 5.82 -1.71 -2.55
N TYR A 136 6.27 -0.50 -2.29
CA TYR A 136 6.38 0.58 -3.27
C TYR A 136 7.53 1.52 -2.94
N ALA A 137 8.04 2.24 -3.94
CA ALA A 137 9.07 3.26 -3.73
C ALA A 137 8.43 4.54 -3.18
N GLY A 138 8.85 4.98 -2.00
CA GLY A 138 8.50 6.28 -1.44
C GLY A 138 9.22 7.42 -2.18
N LEU A 139 8.79 8.66 -1.94
CA LEU A 139 9.35 9.88 -2.59
C LEU A 139 10.86 10.06 -2.38
N ASN A 140 11.41 9.49 -1.33
CA ASN A 140 12.85 9.57 -1.01
C ASN A 140 13.64 8.36 -1.54
N GLY A 141 13.05 7.53 -2.43
CA GLY A 141 13.66 6.31 -2.93
C GLY A 141 13.71 5.15 -1.93
N HIS A 142 13.27 5.35 -0.69
CA HIS A 142 13.17 4.28 0.29
C HIS A 142 11.97 3.38 -0.02
N GLN A 143 12.18 2.07 0.03
CA GLN A 143 11.09 1.11 -0.06
C GLN A 143 10.19 1.25 1.18
N ARG A 144 8.90 1.28 0.93
CA ARG A 144 7.84 1.24 1.95
C ARG A 144 6.98 0.05 1.70
N GLU A 145 6.46 -0.51 2.77
CA GLU A 145 5.57 -1.66 2.69
C GLU A 145 4.36 -1.49 3.61
N VAL A 146 3.27 -2.11 3.18
CA VAL A 146 2.04 -2.27 3.94
C VAL A 146 1.73 -3.74 3.98
N GLN A 147 1.47 -4.26 5.17
CA GLN A 147 1.14 -5.65 5.38
C GLN A 147 -0.28 -5.77 5.96
N VAL A 148 -1.05 -6.70 5.41
CA VAL A 148 -2.34 -7.14 5.94
C VAL A 148 -2.36 -8.65 6.06
N ALA A 149 -3.04 -9.18 7.07
CA ALA A 149 -3.11 -10.61 7.30
C ALA A 149 -4.47 -11.03 7.87
N THR A 150 -4.83 -12.30 7.63
CA THR A 150 -6.01 -12.95 8.23
C THR A 150 -5.75 -14.43 8.45
N ILE A 151 -6.57 -15.06 9.27
CA ILE A 151 -6.55 -16.51 9.49
C ILE A 151 -7.83 -17.10 8.88
N ARG A 152 -7.68 -18.24 8.21
CA ARG A 152 -8.79 -18.98 7.64
C ARG A 152 -8.74 -20.43 8.07
N ALA A 153 -9.85 -20.93 8.65
CA ALA A 153 -10.00 -22.35 9.00
C ALA A 153 -10.39 -23.17 7.77
N ASN A 154 -9.93 -24.40 7.71
CA ASN A 154 -10.35 -25.38 6.71
C ASN A 154 -11.73 -25.96 7.08
N PRO A 155 -12.77 -25.68 6.29
CA PRO A 155 -14.11 -26.18 6.59
C PRO A 155 -14.24 -27.69 6.46
N ASN A 156 -13.29 -28.34 5.77
CA ASN A 156 -13.27 -29.78 5.50
C ASN A 156 -12.29 -30.54 6.42
N PHE A 157 -11.66 -29.85 7.38
CA PHE A 157 -10.71 -30.49 8.27
C PHE A 157 -11.40 -31.46 9.21
N VAL A 158 -11.07 -32.73 9.08
CA VAL A 158 -11.42 -33.77 10.04
C VAL A 158 -10.17 -34.01 10.87
N GLY A 159 -10.18 -33.59 12.12
CA GLY A 159 -9.04 -33.75 13.03
C GLY A 159 -8.61 -35.22 13.16
N PRO A 160 -7.39 -35.48 13.68
CA PRO A 160 -6.93 -36.83 13.92
C PRO A 160 -7.93 -37.53 14.83
N ARG A 161 -8.34 -38.74 14.42
CA ARG A 161 -9.17 -39.67 15.23
C ARG A 161 -8.32 -40.34 16.25
#